data_7e346e361cd2de00f9be814033488c5c
#
_entry.id   7e346e361cd2de00f9be814033488c5c
#
_cell.length_a   1.000
_cell.length_b   1.000
_cell.length_c   1.000
_cell.angle_alpha   90.00
_cell.angle_beta   90.00
_cell.angle_gamma   90.00
#
_symmetry.space_group_name_H-M   'P 1'
#
loop_
_entity.id
_entity.type
_entity.pdbx_description
1 polymer ?
#
loop_
_entity_poly.entity_id
_entity_poly.type
_entity_poly.pdbx_seq_one_letter_code
_entity_poly.pdbx_strand_id
1 'polypeptide(L)'
;MSCFLKLAMCTEYWQVSPMPSLCILTPHSTYHEDWRRVAADYRALFGDDLTFIPWTQTGDLKAFDLVMPLIAWGYPRLASLWFAALDEWESQGVRFANPISTLRWNTNKDYLIDLQEEGVAIVPTMLATSLDPKDIAAARARFGDDLVIKPSISGGAEGTYRLGMRDPIPFEVIEREMLIQPMMPSIASEGEYSLFYFGGTLSHAILKKPAPGDFRVQEQHGGHEVSIAAPALAQNLATAALAALRLMPLYARVDMVRGRDGDFALMELELIEPALFLGHSADGGAAFAKAVYAAAG
;
A
#
# COMPACT_ATOMS: atom_id res chain seq x y z
N MET A 1 54.21 -3.47 55.25
CA MET A 1 54.15 -3.04 53.82
C MET A 1 52.81 -3.53 53.23
N SER A 2 51.83 -2.64 53.15
CA SER A 2 50.52 -2.96 52.75
C SER A 2 50.31 -2.45 51.30
N CYS A 3 50.02 -3.38 50.35
CA CYS A 3 49.83 -3.10 48.96
C CYS A 3 48.35 -2.90 48.76
N PHE A 4 47.89 -1.67 48.57
CA PHE A 4 46.51 -1.34 48.18
C PHE A 4 46.36 -1.43 46.63
N LEU A 5 45.75 -2.48 46.15
CA LEU A 5 45.23 -2.53 44.75
C LEU A 5 44.01 -1.64 44.66
N LYS A 6 44.09 -0.55 43.88
CA LYS A 6 42.95 0.23 43.41
C LYS A 6 42.32 -0.53 42.27
N LEU A 7 41.14 -1.12 42.50
CA LEU A 7 40.22 -1.51 41.40
C LEU A 7 39.63 -0.24 40.80
N ALA A 8 40.05 0.09 39.57
CA ALA A 8 39.37 1.07 38.75
C ALA A 8 38.09 0.40 38.20
N MET A 9 36.93 0.75 38.74
CA MET A 9 35.64 0.42 38.16
C MET A 9 35.48 1.26 36.90
N CYS A 10 35.66 0.65 35.72
CA CYS A 10 35.18 1.19 34.43
C CYS A 10 33.66 1.14 34.47
N THR A 11 33.01 2.23 34.78
CA THR A 11 31.60 2.45 34.49
C THR A 11 31.47 2.76 32.99
N GLU A 12 31.31 1.72 32.19
CA GLU A 12 30.80 1.90 30.82
C GLU A 12 29.39 2.49 30.93
N TYR A 13 29.31 3.80 30.71
CA TYR A 13 28.03 4.46 30.43
C TYR A 13 27.53 3.90 29.09
N TRP A 14 26.58 2.99 29.14
CA TRP A 14 25.76 2.68 27.99
C TRP A 14 24.98 3.96 27.63
N GLN A 15 25.45 4.67 26.60
CA GLN A 15 24.65 5.71 25.99
C GLN A 15 23.45 5.00 25.34
N VAL A 16 22.32 5.01 26.02
CA VAL A 16 21.06 4.66 25.41
C VAL A 16 20.81 5.72 24.35
N SER A 17 21.02 5.39 23.09
CA SER A 17 20.63 6.28 21.99
C SER A 17 19.16 6.64 22.19
N PRO A 18 18.78 7.92 22.07
CA PRO A 18 17.39 8.30 22.16
C PRO A 18 16.57 7.50 21.15
N MET A 19 15.37 7.10 21.54
CA MET A 19 14.45 6.45 20.61
C MET A 19 14.20 7.38 19.43
N PRO A 20 14.19 6.87 18.20
CA PRO A 20 13.98 7.72 17.03
C PRO A 20 12.57 8.33 17.03
N SER A 21 12.49 9.59 16.66
CA SER A 21 11.24 10.31 16.50
C SER A 21 10.50 9.85 15.23
N LEU A 22 9.29 9.33 15.38
CA LEU A 22 8.52 8.77 14.28
C LEU A 22 7.26 9.61 14.02
N CYS A 23 6.92 9.78 12.73
CA CYS A 23 5.69 10.45 12.32
C CYS A 23 4.86 9.56 11.40
N ILE A 24 3.57 9.45 11.66
CA ILE A 24 2.59 8.89 10.71
C ILE A 24 1.71 10.03 10.19
N LEU A 25 1.64 10.14 8.86
CA LEU A 25 0.73 11.06 8.21
C LEU A 25 -0.70 10.51 8.27
N THR A 26 -1.65 11.37 8.70
CA THR A 26 -3.06 11.06 8.85
C THR A 26 -3.90 11.77 7.80
N PRO A 27 -5.19 11.43 7.66
CA PRO A 27 -6.08 12.10 6.72
C PRO A 27 -6.26 13.59 7.03
N HIS A 28 -6.79 14.30 6.03
CA HIS A 28 -7.32 15.66 6.21
C HIS A 28 -8.39 15.71 7.31
N SER A 29 -8.48 16.84 8.00
CA SER A 29 -9.39 17.02 9.15
C SER A 29 -10.88 16.80 8.85
N THR A 30 -11.28 16.89 7.58
CA THR A 30 -12.66 16.63 7.12
C THR A 30 -12.89 15.20 6.61
N TYR A 31 -11.92 14.32 6.76
CA TYR A 31 -12.08 12.91 6.38
C TYR A 31 -12.98 12.20 7.38
N HIS A 32 -14.00 11.47 6.89
CA HIS A 32 -15.10 10.97 7.73
C HIS A 32 -14.95 9.54 8.22
N GLU A 33 -14.06 8.75 7.60
CA GLU A 33 -13.84 7.36 8.03
C GLU A 33 -13.02 7.32 9.33
N ASP A 34 -13.26 6.31 10.17
CA ASP A 34 -12.60 6.19 11.47
C ASP A 34 -11.16 5.67 11.34
N TRP A 35 -10.24 6.55 10.94
CA TRP A 35 -8.81 6.27 10.91
C TRP A 35 -8.18 6.15 12.30
N ARG A 36 -8.86 6.64 13.35
CA ARG A 36 -8.30 6.67 14.72
C ARG A 36 -8.13 5.29 15.31
N ARG A 37 -8.97 4.32 14.89
CA ARG A 37 -8.79 2.92 15.26
C ARG A 37 -7.44 2.39 14.77
N VAL A 38 -7.11 2.62 13.50
CA VAL A 38 -5.82 2.21 12.91
C VAL A 38 -4.65 2.96 13.54
N ALA A 39 -4.81 4.25 13.84
CA ALA A 39 -3.81 5.03 14.56
C ALA A 39 -3.54 4.49 15.97
N ALA A 40 -4.56 3.96 16.65
CA ALA A 40 -4.40 3.34 17.98
C ALA A 40 -3.55 2.08 17.91
N ASP A 41 -3.68 1.26 16.85
CA ASP A 41 -2.86 0.07 16.64
C ASP A 41 -1.37 0.44 16.45
N TYR A 42 -1.09 1.47 15.66
CA TYR A 42 0.28 1.97 15.51
C TYR A 42 0.82 2.59 16.80
N ARG A 43 0.00 3.30 17.57
CA ARG A 43 0.42 3.81 18.89
C ARG A 43 0.71 2.69 19.87
N ALA A 44 -0.06 1.62 19.86
CA ALA A 44 0.22 0.44 20.69
C ALA A 44 1.55 -0.23 20.30
N LEU A 45 1.94 -0.17 19.02
CA LEU A 45 3.17 -0.77 18.51
C LEU A 45 4.42 0.09 18.78
N PHE A 46 4.33 1.42 18.62
CA PHE A 46 5.48 2.34 18.67
C PHE A 46 5.54 3.18 19.95
N GLY A 47 4.50 3.19 20.78
CA GLY A 47 4.45 3.94 22.03
C GLY A 47 4.11 5.44 21.84
N ASP A 48 4.42 6.22 22.89
CA ASP A 48 4.05 7.64 22.96
C ASP A 48 4.95 8.54 22.10
N ASP A 49 6.12 8.06 21.67
CA ASP A 49 7.05 8.80 20.80
C ASP A 49 6.54 8.93 19.36
N LEU A 50 5.46 8.20 19.00
CA LEU A 50 4.84 8.30 17.70
C LEU A 50 3.95 9.54 17.59
N THR A 51 4.22 10.40 16.61
CA THR A 51 3.43 11.59 16.31
C THR A 51 2.52 11.36 15.11
N PHE A 52 1.30 11.91 15.16
CA PHE A 52 0.33 11.88 14.06
C PHE A 52 0.09 13.29 13.54
N ILE A 53 0.27 13.51 12.23
CA ILE A 53 0.12 14.81 11.58
C ILE A 53 -0.75 14.67 10.33
N PRO A 54 -1.80 15.50 10.14
CA PRO A 54 -2.55 15.52 8.90
C PRO A 54 -1.64 15.86 7.71
N TRP A 55 -1.65 15.03 6.66
CA TRP A 55 -0.77 15.21 5.50
C TRP A 55 -0.96 16.55 4.78
N THR A 56 -2.11 17.20 4.97
CA THR A 56 -2.42 18.51 4.41
C THR A 56 -1.99 19.70 5.30
N GLN A 57 -1.47 19.45 6.50
CA GLN A 57 -1.10 20.46 7.48
C GLN A 57 0.25 20.12 8.13
N THR A 58 1.17 19.64 7.31
CA THR A 58 2.50 19.27 7.76
C THR A 58 3.30 20.54 8.06
N GLY A 59 3.81 20.61 9.29
CA GLY A 59 4.83 21.60 9.66
C GLY A 59 6.22 21.10 9.22
N ASP A 60 7.19 21.23 10.09
CA ASP A 60 8.55 20.75 9.86
C ASP A 60 8.64 19.23 10.03
N LEU A 61 8.37 18.48 8.95
CA LEU A 61 8.53 17.02 8.94
C LEU A 61 10.00 16.57 9.02
N LYS A 62 10.94 17.43 8.71
CA LYS A 62 12.37 17.14 8.81
C LYS A 62 12.85 16.96 10.25
N ALA A 63 12.03 17.40 11.22
CA ALA A 63 12.30 17.16 12.65
C ALA A 63 12.14 15.69 13.06
N PHE A 64 11.53 14.84 12.20
CA PHE A 64 11.37 13.41 12.46
C PHE A 64 12.48 12.58 11.78
N ASP A 65 12.92 11.54 12.47
CA ASP A 65 13.89 10.60 11.94
C ASP A 65 13.31 9.75 10.81
N LEU A 66 11.98 9.48 10.86
CA LEU A 66 11.26 8.77 9.81
C LEU A 66 9.80 9.19 9.74
N VAL A 67 9.31 9.41 8.51
CA VAL A 67 7.91 9.73 8.23
C VAL A 67 7.26 8.58 7.45
N MET A 68 6.06 8.17 7.85
CA MET A 68 5.29 7.09 7.25
C MET A 68 3.91 7.61 6.81
N PRO A 69 3.53 7.57 5.53
CA PRO A 69 2.21 8.03 5.08
C PRO A 69 1.09 7.00 5.28
N LEU A 70 1.23 6.08 6.24
CA LEU A 70 0.38 4.89 6.43
C LEU A 70 -1.12 5.16 6.62
N ILE A 71 -1.49 6.39 6.98
CA ILE A 71 -2.89 6.79 7.13
C ILE A 71 -3.14 8.10 6.35
N ALA A 72 -2.39 8.38 5.28
CA ALA A 72 -2.59 9.57 4.44
C ALA A 72 -3.85 9.46 3.56
N TRP A 73 -4.91 8.82 4.09
CA TRP A 73 -6.13 8.54 3.35
C TRP A 73 -6.77 9.81 2.79
N GLY A 74 -7.45 9.64 1.65
CA GLY A 74 -8.14 10.72 0.96
C GLY A 74 -7.26 11.52 0.00
N TYR A 75 -5.95 11.24 -0.10
CA TYR A 75 -5.10 11.91 -1.09
C TYR A 75 -5.57 11.70 -2.54
N PRO A 76 -6.20 10.57 -2.94
CA PRO A 76 -6.67 10.42 -4.31
C PRO A 76 -7.71 11.46 -4.73
N ARG A 77 -8.52 11.94 -3.78
CA ARG A 77 -9.51 13.02 -4.02
C ARG A 77 -8.85 14.40 -4.13
N LEU A 78 -7.61 14.54 -3.67
CA LEU A 78 -6.83 15.77 -3.62
C LEU A 78 -5.47 15.58 -4.30
N ALA A 79 -5.42 14.81 -5.42
CA ALA A 79 -4.19 14.37 -6.05
C ALA A 79 -3.21 15.51 -6.38
N SER A 80 -3.69 16.67 -6.86
CA SER A 80 -2.83 17.82 -7.14
C SER A 80 -2.17 18.37 -5.87
N LEU A 81 -2.89 18.39 -4.74
CA LEU A 81 -2.32 18.80 -3.46
C LEU A 81 -1.31 17.79 -2.93
N TRP A 82 -1.61 16.49 -3.14
CA TRP A 82 -0.69 15.41 -2.79
C TRP A 82 0.64 15.51 -3.55
N PHE A 83 0.60 15.69 -4.86
CA PHE A 83 1.82 15.88 -5.66
C PHE A 83 2.61 17.12 -5.24
N ALA A 84 1.92 18.23 -4.96
CA ALA A 84 2.58 19.45 -4.46
C ALA A 84 3.24 19.21 -3.08
N ALA A 85 2.61 18.44 -2.20
CA ALA A 85 3.19 18.07 -0.91
C ALA A 85 4.43 17.16 -1.09
N LEU A 86 4.39 16.19 -2.01
CA LEU A 86 5.56 15.36 -2.33
C LEU A 86 6.73 16.22 -2.85
N ASP A 87 6.47 17.23 -3.71
CA ASP A 87 7.50 18.16 -4.20
C ASP A 87 8.12 18.95 -3.05
N GLU A 88 7.30 19.46 -2.14
CA GLU A 88 7.74 20.22 -0.97
C GLU A 88 8.60 19.37 -0.04
N TRP A 89 8.12 18.18 0.34
CA TRP A 89 8.85 17.27 1.24
C TRP A 89 10.17 16.78 0.64
N GLU A 90 10.20 16.54 -0.68
CA GLU A 90 11.43 16.18 -1.41
C GLU A 90 12.44 17.33 -1.35
N SER A 91 12.00 18.58 -1.60
CA SER A 91 12.85 19.77 -1.54
C SER A 91 13.41 20.03 -0.15
N GLN A 92 12.66 19.67 0.89
CA GLN A 92 13.07 19.78 2.29
C GLN A 92 13.99 18.64 2.73
N GLY A 93 14.09 17.56 1.96
CA GLY A 93 14.88 16.37 2.31
C GLY A 93 14.27 15.57 3.46
N VAL A 94 12.93 15.50 3.55
CA VAL A 94 12.22 14.68 4.54
C VAL A 94 12.49 13.20 4.30
N ARG A 95 12.80 12.46 5.36
CA ARG A 95 13.04 11.01 5.29
C ARG A 95 11.72 10.25 5.40
N PHE A 96 11.27 9.67 4.30
CA PHE A 96 10.12 8.77 4.25
C PHE A 96 10.54 7.30 4.31
N ALA A 97 9.71 6.48 4.93
CA ALA A 97 9.89 5.03 5.02
C ALA A 97 9.99 4.37 3.63
N ASN A 98 9.08 4.71 2.74
CA ASN A 98 9.22 4.45 1.32
C ASN A 98 9.62 5.75 0.63
N PRO A 99 10.68 5.79 -0.20
CA PRO A 99 11.19 7.03 -0.79
C PRO A 99 10.13 7.82 -1.55
N ILE A 100 10.22 9.15 -1.55
CA ILE A 100 9.25 10.04 -2.22
C ILE A 100 9.10 9.69 -3.70
N SER A 101 10.18 9.31 -4.37
CA SER A 101 10.11 8.83 -5.76
C SER A 101 9.23 7.60 -5.92
N THR A 102 9.26 6.68 -4.94
CA THR A 102 8.39 5.50 -4.89
C THR A 102 6.94 5.90 -4.61
N LEU A 103 6.70 6.82 -3.65
CA LEU A 103 5.35 7.30 -3.35
C LEU A 103 4.73 7.99 -4.57
N ARG A 104 5.49 8.83 -5.25
CA ARG A 104 5.07 9.53 -6.46
C ARG A 104 4.68 8.57 -7.58
N TRP A 105 5.53 7.59 -7.87
CA TRP A 105 5.29 6.57 -8.87
C TRP A 105 4.08 5.70 -8.52
N ASN A 106 3.94 5.28 -7.27
CA ASN A 106 2.86 4.41 -6.80
C ASN A 106 1.50 5.14 -6.65
N THR A 107 1.47 6.48 -6.72
CA THR A 107 0.23 7.28 -6.66
C THR A 107 -0.69 7.00 -7.83
N ASN A 108 -0.16 6.81 -9.04
CA ASN A 108 -0.92 6.48 -10.24
C ASN A 108 -0.77 4.98 -10.54
N LYS A 109 -1.89 4.25 -10.66
CA LYS A 109 -1.91 2.81 -10.91
C LYS A 109 -1.46 2.40 -12.31
N ASP A 110 -1.08 3.35 -13.19
CA ASP A 110 -0.39 3.08 -14.44
C ASP A 110 0.96 2.37 -14.20
N TYR A 111 1.52 2.44 -12.98
CA TYR A 111 2.67 1.64 -12.57
C TYR A 111 2.50 0.12 -12.84
N LEU A 112 1.28 -0.37 -12.95
CA LEU A 112 1.03 -1.76 -13.34
C LEU A 112 1.57 -2.05 -14.74
N ILE A 113 1.49 -1.08 -15.65
CA ILE A 113 2.01 -1.22 -17.02
C ILE A 113 3.54 -1.23 -16.98
N ASP A 114 4.16 -0.35 -16.18
CA ASP A 114 5.61 -0.35 -15.99
C ASP A 114 6.10 -1.71 -15.45
N LEU A 115 5.39 -2.27 -14.45
CA LEU A 115 5.71 -3.59 -13.90
C LEU A 115 5.54 -4.71 -14.93
N GLN A 116 4.54 -4.61 -15.81
CA GLN A 116 4.35 -5.56 -16.90
C GLN A 116 5.51 -5.50 -17.90
N GLU A 117 6.01 -4.31 -18.22
CA GLU A 117 7.18 -4.12 -19.08
C GLU A 117 8.45 -4.72 -18.48
N GLU A 118 8.57 -4.73 -17.14
CA GLU A 118 9.62 -5.40 -16.38
C GLU A 118 9.39 -6.93 -16.23
N GLY A 119 8.35 -7.48 -16.87
CA GLY A 119 8.05 -8.91 -16.89
C GLY A 119 7.22 -9.44 -15.72
N VAL A 120 6.66 -8.56 -14.88
CA VAL A 120 5.74 -8.97 -13.80
C VAL A 120 4.39 -9.33 -14.39
N ALA A 121 3.87 -10.51 -14.04
CA ALA A 121 2.52 -10.93 -14.44
C ALA A 121 1.47 -10.08 -13.71
N ILE A 122 0.75 -9.24 -14.44
CA ILE A 122 -0.33 -8.39 -13.91
C ILE A 122 -1.70 -8.86 -14.41
N VAL A 123 -2.78 -8.47 -13.73
CA VAL A 123 -4.13 -8.53 -14.35
C VAL A 123 -4.07 -7.72 -15.65
N PRO A 124 -4.46 -8.30 -16.81
CA PRO A 124 -4.37 -7.61 -18.09
C PRO A 124 -5.01 -6.21 -18.00
N THR A 125 -4.26 -5.18 -18.35
CA THR A 125 -4.65 -3.79 -18.13
C THR A 125 -4.56 -2.98 -19.42
N MET A 126 -5.51 -2.10 -19.65
CA MET A 126 -5.48 -1.01 -20.63
C MET A 126 -5.63 0.31 -19.88
N LEU A 127 -4.85 1.33 -20.27
CA LEU A 127 -4.99 2.70 -19.80
C LEU A 127 -5.76 3.51 -20.85
N ALA A 128 -6.87 4.13 -20.43
CA ALA A 128 -7.56 5.18 -21.17
C ALA A 128 -7.25 6.52 -20.51
N THR A 129 -6.46 7.36 -21.15
CA THR A 129 -6.08 8.69 -20.61
C THR A 129 -7.26 9.67 -20.56
N SER A 130 -8.29 9.42 -21.37
CA SER A 130 -9.55 10.15 -21.42
C SER A 130 -10.62 9.18 -21.92
N LEU A 131 -11.26 8.45 -21.00
CA LEU A 131 -12.14 7.34 -21.30
C LEU A 131 -13.26 7.74 -22.26
N ASP A 132 -13.39 7.00 -23.36
CA ASP A 132 -14.50 7.11 -24.28
C ASP A 132 -15.12 5.73 -24.60
N PRO A 133 -16.29 5.65 -25.28
CA PRO A 133 -16.91 4.37 -25.64
C PRO A 133 -16.05 3.49 -26.56
N LYS A 134 -15.07 4.04 -27.29
CA LYS A 134 -14.19 3.25 -28.16
C LYS A 134 -13.17 2.47 -27.32
N ASP A 135 -12.71 3.03 -26.18
CA ASP A 135 -11.82 2.34 -25.25
C ASP A 135 -12.50 1.11 -24.67
N ILE A 136 -13.78 1.24 -24.29
CA ILE A 136 -14.57 0.10 -23.81
C ILE A 136 -14.77 -0.95 -24.89
N ALA A 137 -15.04 -0.53 -26.14
CA ALA A 137 -15.17 -1.45 -27.26
C ALA A 137 -13.85 -2.19 -27.55
N ALA A 138 -12.72 -1.50 -27.51
CA ALA A 138 -11.39 -2.09 -27.68
C ALA A 138 -11.06 -3.06 -26.52
N ALA A 139 -11.36 -2.68 -25.28
CA ALA A 139 -11.18 -3.54 -24.12
C ALA A 139 -12.02 -4.81 -24.18
N ARG A 140 -13.30 -4.70 -24.61
CA ARG A 140 -14.16 -5.87 -24.82
C ARG A 140 -13.61 -6.82 -25.89
N ALA A 141 -13.11 -6.28 -27.00
CA ALA A 141 -12.48 -7.07 -28.04
C ALA A 141 -11.25 -7.83 -27.53
N ARG A 142 -10.51 -7.28 -26.56
CA ARG A 142 -9.29 -7.88 -25.99
C ARG A 142 -9.56 -8.79 -24.81
N PHE A 143 -10.46 -8.42 -23.90
CA PHE A 143 -10.63 -9.04 -22.59
C PHE A 143 -11.96 -9.79 -22.43
N GLY A 144 -12.92 -9.58 -23.33
CA GLY A 144 -14.30 -10.09 -23.23
C GLY A 144 -15.24 -9.06 -22.63
N ASP A 145 -16.50 -9.46 -22.44
CA ASP A 145 -17.61 -8.54 -22.18
C ASP A 145 -17.73 -8.05 -20.74
N ASP A 146 -17.10 -8.75 -19.80
CA ASP A 146 -17.18 -8.46 -18.36
C ASP A 146 -15.90 -7.75 -17.92
N LEU A 147 -16.00 -6.43 -17.76
CA LEU A 147 -14.87 -5.55 -17.48
C LEU A 147 -14.98 -4.95 -16.09
N VAL A 148 -13.85 -4.54 -15.55
CA VAL A 148 -13.72 -3.62 -14.40
C VAL A 148 -13.00 -2.36 -14.89
N ILE A 149 -13.58 -1.20 -14.60
CA ILE A 149 -12.95 0.09 -14.82
C ILE A 149 -12.72 0.77 -13.49
N LYS A 150 -11.56 1.38 -13.32
CA LYS A 150 -11.18 2.09 -12.08
C LYS A 150 -10.34 3.32 -12.39
N PRO A 151 -10.47 4.42 -11.61
CA PRO A 151 -9.59 5.57 -11.79
C PRO A 151 -8.14 5.18 -11.59
N SER A 152 -7.23 5.78 -12.34
CA SER A 152 -5.79 5.54 -12.21
C SER A 152 -5.26 5.99 -10.84
N ILE A 153 -5.81 7.06 -10.28
CA ILE A 153 -5.54 7.51 -8.90
C ILE A 153 -6.79 7.28 -8.07
N SER A 154 -6.77 6.28 -7.21
CA SER A 154 -7.92 5.89 -6.38
C SER A 154 -7.48 5.02 -5.19
N GLY A 155 -8.32 4.97 -4.14
CA GLY A 155 -8.17 4.10 -2.98
C GLY A 155 -9.52 3.51 -2.56
N GLY A 156 -9.52 2.38 -1.82
CA GLY A 156 -10.73 1.79 -1.26
C GLY A 156 -11.81 1.38 -2.28
N ALA A 157 -11.44 1.08 -3.53
CA ALA A 157 -12.33 0.80 -4.65
C ALA A 157 -13.27 1.98 -5.03
N GLU A 158 -12.97 3.22 -4.62
CA GLU A 158 -13.75 4.39 -5.01
C GLU A 158 -13.70 4.60 -6.52
N GLY A 159 -14.86 4.81 -7.13
CA GLY A 159 -14.97 5.00 -8.59
C GLY A 159 -14.68 3.74 -9.40
N THR A 160 -14.67 2.56 -8.78
CA THR A 160 -14.50 1.27 -9.46
C THR A 160 -15.85 0.71 -9.86
N TYR A 161 -16.02 0.39 -11.14
CA TYR A 161 -17.25 -0.14 -11.72
C TYR A 161 -16.99 -1.44 -12.45
N ARG A 162 -17.92 -2.40 -12.29
CA ARG A 162 -18.01 -3.56 -13.16
C ARG A 162 -18.97 -3.24 -14.31
N LEU A 163 -18.56 -3.55 -15.53
CA LEU A 163 -19.33 -3.33 -16.75
C LEU A 163 -19.56 -4.66 -17.46
N GLY A 164 -20.77 -5.21 -17.37
CA GLY A 164 -21.22 -6.30 -18.21
C GLY A 164 -21.49 -5.83 -19.65
N MET A 165 -21.80 -6.78 -20.55
CA MET A 165 -21.96 -6.53 -21.98
C MET A 165 -22.92 -5.38 -22.31
N ARG A 166 -24.01 -5.24 -21.54
CA ARG A 166 -25.11 -4.28 -21.81
C ARG A 166 -25.17 -3.12 -20.83
N ASP A 167 -24.22 -3.07 -19.88
CA ASP A 167 -24.24 -2.00 -18.89
C ASP A 167 -23.80 -0.69 -19.52
N PRO A 168 -24.49 0.42 -19.22
CA PRO A 168 -24.06 1.73 -19.67
C PRO A 168 -22.76 2.11 -19.00
N ILE A 169 -21.91 2.87 -19.70
CA ILE A 169 -20.72 3.47 -19.09
C ILE A 169 -21.21 4.57 -18.14
N PRO A 170 -20.82 4.56 -16.86
CA PRO A 170 -21.17 5.62 -15.93
C PRO A 170 -20.72 6.99 -16.45
N PHE A 171 -21.60 7.98 -16.42
CA PHE A 171 -21.31 9.31 -16.97
C PHE A 171 -20.11 9.97 -16.29
N GLU A 172 -19.97 9.76 -14.98
CA GLU A 172 -18.91 10.34 -14.14
C GLU A 172 -17.49 9.85 -14.45
N VAL A 173 -17.32 8.79 -15.24
CA VAL A 173 -15.99 8.29 -15.64
C VAL A 173 -15.60 8.69 -17.07
N ILE A 174 -16.53 9.23 -17.84
CA ILE A 174 -16.25 9.73 -19.20
C ILE A 174 -15.26 10.88 -19.13
N GLU A 175 -14.31 10.93 -20.08
CA GLU A 175 -13.22 11.91 -20.17
C GLU A 175 -12.26 11.90 -18.97
N ARG A 176 -12.31 10.84 -18.11
CA ARG A 176 -11.35 10.66 -17.02
C ARG A 176 -10.31 9.63 -17.41
N GLU A 177 -9.15 9.73 -16.75
CA GLU A 177 -8.12 8.71 -16.83
C GLU A 177 -8.55 7.46 -16.05
N MET A 178 -8.64 6.33 -16.74
CA MET A 178 -9.16 5.08 -16.20
C MET A 178 -8.30 3.90 -16.62
N LEU A 179 -8.13 2.95 -15.71
CA LEU A 179 -7.67 1.60 -16.04
C LEU A 179 -8.87 0.72 -16.38
N ILE A 180 -8.72 -0.10 -17.42
CA ILE A 180 -9.72 -1.06 -17.88
C ILE A 180 -9.11 -2.45 -17.79
N GLN A 181 -9.76 -3.36 -17.06
CA GLN A 181 -9.29 -4.72 -16.81
C GLN A 181 -10.43 -5.73 -17.07
N PRO A 182 -10.14 -7.00 -17.37
CA PRO A 182 -11.16 -8.04 -17.33
C PRO A 182 -11.64 -8.25 -15.89
N MET A 183 -12.90 -8.58 -15.70
CA MET A 183 -13.37 -9.11 -14.41
C MET A 183 -12.71 -10.46 -14.15
N MET A 184 -12.06 -10.60 -13.01
CA MET A 184 -11.38 -11.83 -12.60
C MET A 184 -12.34 -12.71 -11.81
N PRO A 185 -12.83 -13.85 -12.37
CA PRO A 185 -13.81 -14.70 -11.70
C PRO A 185 -13.31 -15.31 -10.39
N SER A 186 -12.00 -15.47 -10.26
CA SER A 186 -11.35 -15.97 -9.05
C SER A 186 -11.60 -15.12 -7.81
N ILE A 187 -11.87 -13.82 -7.96
CA ILE A 187 -12.25 -12.95 -6.83
C ILE A 187 -13.49 -13.49 -6.12
N ALA A 188 -14.52 -13.88 -6.87
CA ALA A 188 -15.76 -14.39 -6.30
C ALA A 188 -15.63 -15.83 -5.80
N SER A 189 -14.86 -16.68 -6.48
CA SER A 189 -14.75 -18.11 -6.15
C SER A 189 -13.68 -18.41 -5.11
N GLU A 190 -12.60 -17.65 -5.07
CA GLU A 190 -11.42 -17.88 -4.21
C GLU A 190 -11.16 -16.68 -3.29
N GLY A 191 -11.06 -15.49 -3.84
CA GLY A 191 -10.76 -14.23 -3.15
C GLY A 191 -9.55 -13.53 -3.73
N GLU A 192 -9.14 -12.44 -3.07
CA GLU A 192 -7.93 -11.68 -3.31
C GLU A 192 -6.88 -12.01 -2.26
N TYR A 193 -5.68 -12.34 -2.70
CA TYR A 193 -4.53 -12.64 -1.86
C TYR A 193 -3.74 -11.36 -1.60
N SER A 194 -3.48 -11.04 -0.34
CA SER A 194 -2.62 -9.93 0.07
C SER A 194 -1.42 -10.46 0.84
N LEU A 195 -0.22 -10.19 0.35
CA LEU A 195 1.04 -10.54 0.98
C LEU A 195 1.72 -9.29 1.50
N PHE A 196 2.21 -9.34 2.74
CA PHE A 196 2.81 -8.21 3.45
C PHE A 196 4.30 -8.41 3.62
N TYR A 197 5.08 -7.42 3.18
CA TYR A 197 6.53 -7.44 3.21
C TYR A 197 7.06 -6.27 4.03
N PHE A 198 8.05 -6.54 4.88
CA PHE A 198 8.77 -5.52 5.65
C PHE A 198 10.26 -5.67 5.39
N GLY A 199 10.91 -4.62 4.87
CA GLY A 199 12.31 -4.66 4.45
C GLY A 199 12.61 -5.80 3.47
N GLY A 200 11.69 -6.09 2.55
CA GLY A 200 11.81 -7.16 1.57
C GLY A 200 11.53 -8.58 2.10
N THR A 201 11.21 -8.73 3.39
CA THR A 201 10.92 -10.05 4.00
C THR A 201 9.42 -10.24 4.13
N LEU A 202 8.90 -11.39 3.70
CA LEU A 202 7.50 -11.77 3.89
C LEU A 202 7.19 -11.89 5.38
N SER A 203 6.18 -11.15 5.85
CA SER A 203 5.69 -11.21 7.22
C SER A 203 4.49 -12.17 7.34
N HIS A 204 3.42 -11.87 6.65
CA HIS A 204 2.17 -12.62 6.71
C HIS A 204 1.39 -12.50 5.41
N ALA A 205 0.31 -13.24 5.30
CA ALA A 205 -0.62 -13.18 4.17
C ALA A 205 -2.06 -13.35 4.64
N ILE A 206 -2.97 -12.69 3.94
CA ILE A 206 -4.40 -12.85 4.14
C ILE A 206 -5.09 -13.15 2.82
N LEU A 207 -6.26 -13.78 2.90
CA LEU A 207 -7.20 -13.94 1.82
C LEU A 207 -8.42 -13.09 2.11
N LYS A 208 -8.69 -12.10 1.26
CA LYS A 208 -9.87 -11.26 1.33
C LYS A 208 -10.95 -11.84 0.44
N LYS A 209 -12.18 -11.97 0.97
CA LYS A 209 -13.34 -12.47 0.25
C LYS A 209 -14.41 -11.41 0.16
N PRO A 210 -15.04 -11.22 -1.01
CA PRO A 210 -16.15 -10.27 -1.14
C PRO A 210 -17.40 -10.77 -0.41
N ALA A 211 -18.32 -9.85 -0.11
CA ALA A 211 -19.67 -10.21 0.30
C ALA A 211 -20.40 -10.94 -0.83
N PRO A 212 -21.38 -11.80 -0.52
CA PRO A 212 -22.18 -12.48 -1.54
C PRO A 212 -22.83 -11.47 -2.52
N GLY A 213 -22.51 -11.62 -3.81
CA GLY A 213 -23.04 -10.74 -4.86
C GLY A 213 -22.22 -9.48 -5.15
N ASP A 214 -21.16 -9.20 -4.37
CA ASP A 214 -20.17 -8.16 -4.66
C ASP A 214 -18.89 -8.78 -5.26
N PHE A 215 -18.07 -7.95 -5.88
CA PHE A 215 -16.72 -8.29 -6.36
C PHE A 215 -15.64 -7.52 -5.58
N ARG A 216 -16.03 -6.50 -4.80
CA ARG A 216 -15.13 -5.71 -3.98
C ARG A 216 -14.89 -6.41 -2.66
N VAL A 217 -13.64 -6.52 -2.27
CA VAL A 217 -13.20 -7.30 -1.11
C VAL A 217 -13.00 -6.47 0.16
N GLN A 218 -13.12 -5.13 0.06
CA GLN A 218 -12.89 -4.21 1.16
C GLN A 218 -13.98 -4.33 2.24
N GLU A 219 -13.59 -4.15 3.51
CA GLU A 219 -14.48 -4.26 4.69
C GLU A 219 -15.73 -3.36 4.57
N GLN A 220 -15.57 -2.11 4.08
CA GLN A 220 -16.69 -1.19 3.86
C GLN A 220 -17.74 -1.68 2.85
N HIS A 221 -17.40 -2.69 2.06
CA HIS A 221 -18.32 -3.37 1.12
C HIS A 221 -18.79 -4.73 1.65
N GLY A 222 -18.54 -5.01 2.95
CA GLY A 222 -18.93 -6.28 3.59
C GLY A 222 -17.97 -7.44 3.30
N GLY A 223 -16.79 -7.15 2.74
CA GLY A 223 -15.72 -8.12 2.61
C GLY A 223 -15.20 -8.57 3.98
N HIS A 224 -14.54 -9.71 4.01
CA HIS A 224 -13.86 -10.23 5.21
C HIS A 224 -12.53 -10.87 4.83
N GLU A 225 -11.60 -10.87 5.77
CA GLU A 225 -10.27 -11.44 5.60
C GLU A 225 -10.01 -12.59 6.58
N VAL A 226 -9.15 -13.51 6.14
CA VAL A 226 -8.64 -14.60 6.96
C VAL A 226 -7.14 -14.76 6.79
N SER A 227 -6.43 -15.09 7.87
CA SER A 227 -5.00 -15.44 7.79
C SER A 227 -4.80 -16.70 6.99
N ILE A 228 -3.82 -16.72 6.11
CA ILE A 228 -3.44 -17.88 5.31
C ILE A 228 -1.93 -18.08 5.28
N ALA A 229 -1.49 -19.29 4.98
CA ALA A 229 -0.12 -19.50 4.51
C ALA A 229 -0.01 -18.97 3.06
N ALA A 230 0.98 -18.13 2.79
CA ALA A 230 1.19 -17.59 1.46
C ALA A 230 1.53 -18.73 0.46
N PRO A 231 0.76 -18.92 -0.62
CA PRO A 231 1.09 -19.92 -1.65
C PRO A 231 2.45 -19.62 -2.28
N ALA A 232 3.22 -20.65 -2.62
CA ALA A 232 4.57 -20.46 -3.19
C ALA A 232 4.56 -19.67 -4.51
N LEU A 233 3.58 -19.90 -5.39
CA LEU A 233 3.44 -19.13 -6.63
C LEU A 233 3.11 -17.64 -6.35
N ALA A 234 2.31 -17.36 -5.31
CA ALA A 234 2.02 -16.00 -4.88
C ALA A 234 3.29 -15.30 -4.35
N GLN A 235 4.11 -15.99 -3.55
CA GLN A 235 5.39 -15.47 -3.07
C GLN A 235 6.35 -15.18 -4.23
N ASN A 236 6.41 -16.05 -5.24
CA ASN A 236 7.25 -15.85 -6.44
C ASN A 236 6.84 -14.57 -7.18
N LEU A 237 5.54 -14.37 -7.40
CA LEU A 237 5.04 -13.15 -8.06
C LEU A 237 5.34 -11.90 -7.23
N ALA A 238 5.08 -11.94 -5.92
CA ALA A 238 5.38 -10.80 -5.03
C ALA A 238 6.88 -10.46 -5.03
N THR A 239 7.75 -11.48 -5.00
CA THR A 239 9.19 -11.30 -5.09
C THR A 239 9.60 -10.66 -6.41
N ALA A 240 9.01 -11.10 -7.54
CA ALA A 240 9.26 -10.50 -8.85
C ALA A 240 8.80 -9.03 -8.89
N ALA A 241 7.60 -8.72 -8.37
CA ALA A 241 7.08 -7.36 -8.31
C ALA A 241 7.97 -6.43 -7.46
N LEU A 242 8.45 -6.90 -6.31
CA LEU A 242 9.35 -6.12 -5.45
C LEU A 242 10.75 -5.97 -6.07
N ALA A 243 11.25 -6.98 -6.77
CA ALA A 243 12.54 -6.93 -7.45
C ALA A 243 12.56 -5.98 -8.66
N ALA A 244 11.40 -5.72 -9.28
CA ALA A 244 11.24 -4.74 -10.35
C ALA A 244 11.32 -3.27 -9.86
N LEU A 245 11.22 -3.04 -8.53
CA LEU A 245 11.36 -1.71 -7.97
C LEU A 245 12.82 -1.27 -7.92
N ARG A 246 13.07 0.01 -8.18
CA ARG A 246 14.42 0.59 -8.10
C ARG A 246 15.02 0.52 -6.70
N LEU A 247 14.18 0.61 -5.67
CA LEU A 247 14.57 0.56 -4.26
C LEU A 247 13.62 -0.38 -3.53
N MET A 248 14.19 -1.22 -2.67
CA MET A 248 13.38 -2.11 -1.81
C MET A 248 12.56 -1.26 -0.84
N PRO A 249 11.23 -1.38 -0.82
CA PRO A 249 10.40 -0.63 0.10
C PRO A 249 10.56 -1.15 1.53
N LEU A 250 10.40 -0.24 2.50
CA LEU A 250 10.38 -0.63 3.91
C LEU A 250 9.14 -1.47 4.22
N TYR A 251 8.01 -1.14 3.63
CA TYR A 251 6.79 -1.92 3.69
C TYR A 251 6.10 -1.98 2.32
N ALA A 252 5.45 -3.08 2.05
CA ALA A 252 4.63 -3.28 0.87
C ALA A 252 3.47 -4.22 1.16
N ARG A 253 2.31 -3.96 0.54
CA ARG A 253 1.23 -4.91 0.38
C ARG A 253 1.10 -5.26 -1.10
N VAL A 254 1.18 -6.55 -1.40
CA VAL A 254 1.10 -7.08 -2.76
C VAL A 254 -0.22 -7.82 -2.89
N ASP A 255 -1.16 -7.20 -3.61
CA ASP A 255 -2.50 -7.73 -3.83
C ASP A 255 -2.57 -8.45 -5.18
N MET A 256 -3.05 -9.67 -5.19
CA MET A 256 -3.05 -10.53 -6.37
C MET A 256 -4.25 -11.46 -6.41
N VAL A 257 -4.58 -11.91 -7.59
CA VAL A 257 -5.66 -12.87 -7.84
C VAL A 257 -5.13 -14.04 -8.65
N ARG A 258 -5.82 -15.19 -8.56
CA ARG A 258 -5.49 -16.32 -9.41
C ARG A 258 -6.02 -16.10 -10.82
N GLY A 259 -5.17 -16.23 -11.82
CA GLY A 259 -5.52 -16.20 -13.23
C GLY A 259 -6.27 -17.47 -13.68
N ARG A 260 -6.76 -17.46 -14.92
CA ARG A 260 -7.49 -18.60 -15.51
C ARG A 260 -6.60 -19.81 -15.75
N ASP A 261 -5.32 -19.61 -15.90
CA ASP A 261 -4.27 -20.62 -16.08
C ASP A 261 -3.81 -21.27 -14.76
N GLY A 262 -4.31 -20.74 -13.61
CA GLY A 262 -3.94 -21.20 -12.28
C GLY A 262 -2.74 -20.49 -11.67
N ASP A 263 -2.04 -19.65 -12.43
CA ASP A 263 -0.98 -18.77 -11.94
C ASP A 263 -1.57 -17.50 -11.28
N PHE A 264 -0.74 -16.75 -10.57
CA PHE A 264 -1.16 -15.49 -9.97
C PHE A 264 -0.90 -14.32 -10.91
N ALA A 265 -1.78 -13.31 -10.84
CA ALA A 265 -1.62 -12.02 -11.49
C ALA A 265 -1.71 -10.90 -10.46
N LEU A 266 -0.74 -9.97 -10.47
CA LEU A 266 -0.73 -8.79 -9.63
C LEU A 266 -1.91 -7.90 -9.97
N MET A 267 -2.69 -7.54 -8.97
CA MET A 267 -3.84 -6.65 -9.11
C MET A 267 -3.52 -5.24 -8.61
N GLU A 268 -2.75 -5.15 -7.53
CA GLU A 268 -2.31 -3.90 -6.93
C GLU A 268 -1.02 -4.08 -6.12
N LEU A 269 -0.18 -3.05 -6.10
CA LEU A 269 0.98 -2.94 -5.23
C LEU A 269 0.84 -1.66 -4.41
N GLU A 270 0.63 -1.79 -3.09
CA GLU A 270 0.45 -0.64 -2.21
C GLU A 270 1.73 -0.33 -1.43
N LEU A 271 2.28 0.86 -1.69
CA LEU A 271 3.53 1.34 -1.10
C LEU A 271 3.35 2.68 -0.36
N ILE A 272 2.15 3.27 -0.36
CA ILE A 272 1.84 4.56 0.28
C ILE A 272 1.17 4.33 1.63
N GLU A 273 -0.11 3.90 1.62
CA GLU A 273 -0.94 3.77 2.81
C GLU A 273 -1.65 2.42 2.93
N PRO A 274 -0.94 1.29 2.73
CA PRO A 274 -1.58 -0.01 2.87
C PRO A 274 -2.13 -0.20 4.28
N ALA A 275 -3.35 -0.70 4.39
CA ALA A 275 -3.76 -1.36 5.62
C ALA A 275 -2.87 -2.58 5.81
N LEU A 276 -2.05 -2.58 6.87
CA LEU A 276 -1.02 -3.61 7.08
C LEU A 276 -1.54 -4.87 7.77
N PHE A 277 -2.78 -4.88 8.28
CA PHE A 277 -3.40 -6.05 8.92
C PHE A 277 -2.48 -6.74 9.94
N LEU A 278 -1.78 -5.96 10.76
CA LEU A 278 -0.77 -6.46 11.71
C LEU A 278 -1.32 -7.48 12.71
N GLY A 279 -2.62 -7.44 13.01
CA GLY A 279 -3.29 -8.46 13.83
C GLY A 279 -3.29 -9.87 13.23
N HIS A 280 -3.02 -10.01 11.93
CA HIS A 280 -2.88 -11.30 11.23
C HIS A 280 -1.43 -11.80 11.18
N SER A 281 -0.45 -11.00 11.61
CA SER A 281 0.94 -11.44 11.71
C SER A 281 1.14 -12.28 12.98
N ALA A 282 1.98 -13.29 12.92
CA ALA A 282 2.26 -14.17 14.05
C ALA A 282 2.96 -13.46 15.22
N ASP A 283 3.61 -12.33 14.94
CA ASP A 283 4.39 -11.54 15.90
C ASP A 283 3.71 -10.22 16.32
N GLY A 284 2.42 -10.02 15.93
CA GLY A 284 1.67 -8.81 16.26
C GLY A 284 2.27 -7.52 15.69
N GLY A 285 3.04 -7.60 14.60
CA GLY A 285 3.68 -6.45 13.95
C GLY A 285 5.11 -6.17 14.42
N ALA A 286 5.71 -7.02 15.25
CA ALA A 286 7.08 -6.80 15.71
C ALA A 286 8.12 -6.74 14.57
N ALA A 287 7.94 -7.52 13.51
CA ALA A 287 8.78 -7.44 12.31
C ALA A 287 8.69 -6.08 11.63
N PHE A 288 7.48 -5.50 11.55
CA PHE A 288 7.28 -4.15 11.03
C PHE A 288 7.98 -3.10 11.90
N ALA A 289 7.77 -3.14 13.22
CA ALA A 289 8.43 -2.22 14.15
C ALA A 289 9.94 -2.30 14.04
N LYS A 290 10.51 -3.51 13.97
CA LYS A 290 11.95 -3.72 13.79
C LYS A 290 12.46 -3.08 12.49
N ALA A 291 11.72 -3.23 11.37
CA ALA A 291 12.10 -2.63 10.10
C ALA A 291 12.06 -1.09 10.16
N VAL A 292 11.05 -0.52 10.83
CA VAL A 292 10.91 0.94 11.04
C VAL A 292 12.07 1.48 11.86
N TYR A 293 12.37 0.87 13.01
CA TYR A 293 13.47 1.33 13.87
C TYR A 293 14.85 1.19 13.18
N ALA A 294 15.06 0.14 12.40
CA ALA A 294 16.28 -0.02 11.63
C ALA A 294 16.45 1.04 10.53
N ALA A 295 15.36 1.53 9.97
CA ALA A 295 15.38 2.58 8.95
C ALA A 295 15.48 3.99 9.56
N ALA A 296 15.00 4.21 10.78
CA ALA A 296 15.06 5.49 11.49
C ALA A 296 16.42 5.79 12.12
N GLY A 297 17.17 4.78 12.54
CA GLY A 297 18.53 4.90 13.11
C GLY A 297 19.60 4.81 12.07
#